data_9e2ea19b441e37bfeb3ef8326073d2ae
#
_entry.id   9e2ea19b441e37bfeb3ef8326073d2ae
#
_cell.length_a   1.000
_cell.length_b   1.000
_cell.length_c   1.000
_cell.angle_alpha   90.00
_cell.angle_beta   90.00
_cell.angle_gamma   90.00
#
_symmetry.space_group_name_H-M   'P 1'
#
loop_
_entity.id
_entity.type
_entity.pdbx_description
1 polymer ?
#
loop_
_entity_poly.entity_id
_entity_poly.type
_entity_poly.pdbx_seq_one_letter_code
_entity_poly.pdbx_strand_id
1 'polypeptide(L)'
;NEEPIASCLGEIAPSNDFYDYNAKYIDGKTVTYVPARITEKESDEIRRIAVQAYRIMGCEGFSRVDFFLCENGDVYLNEINTIPGFTSISMYPQLFVASGVPYQKLIDRLIGYALKRSAV
;
A
#
# COMPACT_ATOMS: atom_id res chain seq x y z
N ASN A 1 -8.25 12.09 9.99
CA ASN A 1 -8.93 11.74 8.76
C ASN A 1 -10.32 11.23 9.04
N GLU A 2 -11.24 11.60 8.20
CA GLU A 2 -12.64 11.27 8.41
C GLU A 2 -12.90 9.81 8.13
N GLU A 3 -12.60 9.36 6.90
CA GLU A 3 -12.86 8.00 6.48
C GLU A 3 -11.61 7.47 5.76
N PRO A 4 -10.83 6.61 6.41
CA PRO A 4 -9.69 6.01 5.73
C PRO A 4 -10.13 5.18 4.53
N ILE A 5 -9.40 5.31 3.44
CA ILE A 5 -9.68 4.59 2.20
C ILE A 5 -8.47 3.74 1.87
N ALA A 6 -8.70 2.46 1.66
CA ALA A 6 -7.65 1.56 1.19
C ALA A 6 -7.69 1.48 -0.33
N SER A 7 -6.52 1.57 -0.94
CA SER A 7 -6.37 1.37 -2.37
C SER A 7 -6.54 -0.10 -2.74
N CYS A 8 -6.52 -0.39 -4.04
CA CYS A 8 -6.31 -1.77 -4.46
C CYS A 8 -4.95 -2.23 -3.97
N LEU A 9 -4.74 -3.52 -3.91
CA LEU A 9 -3.49 -4.09 -3.42
C LEU A 9 -2.49 -4.23 -4.55
N GLY A 10 -1.22 -4.06 -4.22
CA GLY A 10 -0.12 -4.41 -5.10
C GLY A 10 0.56 -5.65 -4.57
N GLU A 11 1.08 -6.46 -5.46
CA GLU A 11 1.81 -7.67 -5.12
C GLU A 11 3.26 -7.51 -5.54
N ILE A 12 4.16 -7.84 -4.65
CA ILE A 12 5.59 -7.87 -4.94
C ILE A 12 6.02 -9.32 -4.93
N ALA A 13 6.45 -9.81 -6.09
CA ALA A 13 6.88 -11.18 -6.23
C ALA A 13 8.31 -11.19 -6.78
N PRO A 14 9.27 -11.83 -6.09
CA PRO A 14 10.60 -11.95 -6.64
C PRO A 14 10.57 -12.85 -7.87
N SER A 15 11.31 -12.48 -8.91
CA SER A 15 11.37 -13.27 -10.13
C SER A 15 12.25 -14.49 -9.98
N ASN A 16 13.10 -14.49 -8.96
CA ASN A 16 13.95 -15.59 -8.61
C ASN A 16 13.56 -16.16 -7.26
N ASP A 17 14.24 -17.23 -6.88
CA ASP A 17 14.12 -17.77 -5.53
C ASP A 17 14.39 -16.62 -4.55
N PHE A 18 13.57 -16.53 -3.51
CA PHE A 18 13.70 -15.41 -2.58
C PHE A 18 15.02 -15.41 -1.83
N TYR A 19 15.77 -16.51 -1.86
CA TYR A 19 17.11 -16.56 -1.29
C TYR A 19 18.11 -15.73 -2.07
N ASP A 20 17.81 -15.41 -3.32
CA ASP A 20 18.72 -14.63 -4.13
C ASP A 20 18.58 -13.16 -3.75
N TYR A 21 19.30 -12.77 -2.73
CA TYR A 21 19.30 -11.41 -2.25
C TYR A 21 19.66 -10.41 -3.34
N ASN A 22 20.64 -10.76 -4.16
CA ASN A 22 21.10 -9.88 -5.24
C ASN A 22 20.01 -9.67 -6.27
N ALA A 23 19.32 -10.73 -6.67
CA ALA A 23 18.24 -10.62 -7.64
C ALA A 23 17.15 -9.69 -7.12
N LYS A 24 16.88 -9.74 -5.83
CA LYS A 24 15.80 -8.95 -5.24
C LYS A 24 16.15 -7.47 -5.14
N TYR A 25 17.37 -7.14 -4.79
CA TYR A 25 17.73 -5.75 -4.46
C TYR A 25 18.67 -5.10 -5.47
N ILE A 26 19.47 -5.87 -6.17
CA ILE A 26 20.48 -5.32 -7.08
C ILE A 26 20.08 -5.48 -8.53
N ASP A 27 19.64 -6.67 -8.90
CA ASP A 27 19.32 -6.98 -10.28
C ASP A 27 17.97 -6.43 -10.73
N GLY A 28 17.17 -5.92 -9.81
CA GLY A 28 15.87 -5.35 -10.14
C GLY A 28 14.89 -6.37 -10.72
N LYS A 29 15.06 -7.64 -10.39
CA LYS A 29 14.24 -8.72 -10.93
C LYS A 29 12.96 -8.98 -10.14
N THR A 30 12.60 -8.07 -9.25
CA THR A 30 11.34 -8.13 -8.53
C THR A 30 10.23 -7.71 -9.46
N VAL A 31 9.20 -8.51 -9.54
CA VAL A 31 8.03 -8.23 -10.38
C VAL A 31 6.91 -7.70 -9.52
N THR A 32 6.31 -6.62 -9.97
CA THR A 32 5.19 -6.00 -9.26
C THR A 32 3.91 -6.18 -10.08
N TYR A 33 2.84 -6.61 -9.42
CA TYR A 33 1.53 -6.76 -10.03
C TYR A 33 0.55 -5.77 -9.38
N VAL A 34 -0.06 -4.94 -10.20
CA VAL A 34 -1.06 -3.96 -9.73
C VAL A 34 -2.28 -4.07 -10.65
N PRO A 35 -3.41 -4.53 -10.14
CA PRO A 35 -3.63 -5.05 -8.79
C PRO A 35 -2.98 -6.41 -8.55
N ALA A 36 -2.89 -6.79 -7.28
CA ALA A 36 -2.32 -8.07 -6.88
C ALA A 36 -3.13 -9.24 -7.45
N ARG A 37 -2.45 -10.35 -7.73
CA ARG A 37 -3.07 -11.56 -8.27
C ARG A 37 -3.61 -12.42 -7.13
N ILE A 38 -4.64 -11.94 -6.47
CA ILE A 38 -5.28 -12.63 -5.36
C ILE A 38 -6.79 -12.59 -5.57
N THR A 39 -7.51 -13.38 -4.80
CA THR A 39 -8.96 -13.39 -4.90
C THR A 39 -9.54 -12.08 -4.37
N GLU A 40 -10.74 -11.77 -4.82
CA GLU A 40 -11.43 -10.58 -4.35
C GLU A 40 -11.68 -10.65 -2.84
N LYS A 41 -11.98 -11.84 -2.35
CA LYS A 41 -12.18 -12.07 -0.92
C LYS A 41 -10.91 -11.77 -0.11
N GLU A 42 -9.76 -12.25 -0.60
CA GLU A 42 -8.48 -11.97 0.04
C GLU A 42 -8.16 -10.48 0.00
N SER A 43 -8.42 -9.84 -1.12
CA SER A 43 -8.19 -8.42 -1.27
C SER A 43 -9.03 -7.62 -0.28
N ASP A 44 -10.32 -7.93 -0.17
CA ASP A 44 -11.22 -7.23 0.75
C ASP A 44 -10.80 -7.41 2.20
N GLU A 45 -10.38 -8.63 2.56
CA GLU A 45 -9.90 -8.93 3.90
C GLU A 45 -8.67 -8.08 4.25
N ILE A 46 -7.67 -8.06 3.36
CA ILE A 46 -6.44 -7.31 3.60
C ILE A 46 -6.72 -5.80 3.66
N ARG A 47 -7.57 -5.30 2.78
CA ARG A 47 -7.94 -3.88 2.81
C ARG A 47 -8.63 -3.52 4.12
N ARG A 48 -9.49 -4.39 4.62
CA ARG A 48 -10.17 -4.18 5.89
C ARG A 48 -9.16 -4.12 7.04
N ILE A 49 -8.20 -5.04 7.05
CA ILE A 49 -7.17 -5.07 8.09
C ILE A 49 -6.29 -3.82 7.99
N ALA A 50 -5.97 -3.37 6.78
CA ALA A 50 -5.18 -2.16 6.59
C ALA A 50 -5.86 -0.94 7.18
N VAL A 51 -7.16 -0.78 6.97
CA VAL A 51 -7.92 0.33 7.54
C VAL A 51 -7.96 0.24 9.07
N GLN A 52 -8.15 -0.96 9.61
CA GLN A 52 -8.13 -1.15 11.06
C GLN A 52 -6.77 -0.78 11.65
N ALA A 53 -5.69 -1.25 11.04
CA ALA A 53 -4.34 -0.95 11.50
C ALA A 53 -4.07 0.55 11.46
N TYR A 54 -4.48 1.21 10.40
CA TYR A 54 -4.34 2.65 10.26
C TYR A 54 -5.03 3.38 11.40
N ARG A 55 -6.25 2.98 11.73
CA ARG A 55 -7.01 3.60 12.82
C ARG A 55 -6.41 3.32 14.19
N ILE A 56 -6.05 2.07 14.44
CA ILE A 56 -5.50 1.65 15.75
C ILE A 56 -4.19 2.39 16.03
N MET A 57 -3.36 2.57 15.02
CA MET A 57 -2.08 3.26 15.18
C MET A 57 -2.21 4.78 15.19
N GLY A 58 -3.41 5.31 15.02
CA GLY A 58 -3.63 6.74 15.02
C GLY A 58 -3.00 7.45 13.84
N CYS A 59 -2.92 6.79 12.70
CA CYS A 59 -2.33 7.39 11.51
C CYS A 59 -3.17 8.54 10.99
N GLU A 60 -2.50 9.49 10.34
CA GLU A 60 -3.17 10.59 9.66
C GLU A 60 -2.48 10.81 8.32
N GLY A 61 -3.26 11.33 7.35
CA GLY A 61 -2.75 11.52 6.02
C GLY A 61 -2.64 10.21 5.27
N PHE A 62 -1.43 9.76 5.05
CA PHE A 62 -1.21 8.58 4.22
C PHE A 62 -0.28 7.58 4.91
N SER A 63 -0.43 6.33 4.51
CA SER A 63 0.48 5.29 4.94
C SER A 63 0.46 4.14 3.93
N ARG A 64 1.51 3.35 3.94
CA ARG A 64 1.57 2.09 3.20
C ARG A 64 1.63 0.98 4.21
N VAL A 65 0.76 0.00 4.04
CA VAL A 65 0.69 -1.13 4.95
C VAL A 65 1.12 -2.37 4.18
N ASP A 66 2.11 -3.06 4.70
CA ASP A 66 2.71 -4.21 4.04
C ASP A 66 2.30 -5.50 4.74
N PHE A 67 1.96 -6.51 3.95
CA PHE A 67 1.45 -7.79 4.44
C PHE A 67 2.21 -8.95 3.81
N PHE A 68 2.17 -10.08 4.50
CA PHE A 68 2.51 -11.36 3.92
C PHE A 68 1.24 -12.18 3.79
N LEU A 69 0.99 -12.69 2.60
CA LEU A 69 -0.12 -13.62 2.35
C LEU A 69 0.47 -14.99 2.10
N CYS A 70 0.12 -15.94 2.95
CA CYS A 70 0.61 -17.30 2.85
C CYS A 70 -0.22 -18.14 1.90
N GLU A 71 0.34 -19.24 1.42
CA GLU A 71 -0.37 -20.13 0.49
C GLU A 71 -1.65 -20.69 1.09
N ASN A 72 -1.68 -20.90 2.40
CA ASN A 72 -2.87 -21.41 3.08
C ASN A 72 -3.93 -20.35 3.33
N GLY A 73 -3.68 -19.10 2.91
CA GLY A 73 -4.62 -18.00 3.10
C GLY A 73 -4.40 -17.17 4.34
N ASP A 74 -3.45 -17.53 5.19
CA ASP A 74 -3.15 -16.73 6.37
C ASP A 74 -2.53 -15.40 5.97
N VAL A 75 -2.93 -14.35 6.67
CA VAL A 75 -2.46 -12.99 6.42
C VAL A 75 -1.71 -12.49 7.65
N TYR A 76 -0.50 -12.01 7.43
CA TYR A 76 0.31 -11.43 8.51
C TYR A 76 0.64 -9.99 8.15
N LEU A 77 0.34 -9.08 9.06
CA LEU A 77 0.75 -7.69 8.90
C LEU A 77 2.24 -7.59 9.20
N ASN A 78 3.00 -7.04 8.27
CA ASN A 78 4.44 -6.88 8.42
C ASN A 78 4.78 -5.53 9.03
N GLU A 79 4.38 -4.45 8.38
CA GLU A 79 4.71 -3.12 8.89
C GLU A 79 3.76 -2.06 8.34
N ILE A 80 3.73 -0.92 9.03
CA ILE A 80 3.04 0.27 8.56
C ILE A 80 4.11 1.34 8.34
N ASN A 81 4.17 1.88 7.13
CA ASN A 81 5.09 2.95 6.79
C ASN A 81 4.28 4.25 6.69
N THR A 82 4.49 5.15 7.64
CA THR A 82 3.73 6.40 7.71
C THR A 82 4.29 7.50 6.83
N ILE A 83 5.45 7.29 6.21
CA ILE A 83 6.02 8.22 5.23
C ILE A 83 6.50 7.40 4.04
N PRO A 84 5.57 6.82 3.28
CA PRO A 84 5.95 6.00 2.12
C PRO A 84 6.53 6.86 1.01
N GLY A 85 7.35 6.24 0.16
CA GLY A 85 7.86 6.92 -1.01
C GLY A 85 6.75 7.48 -1.86
N PHE A 86 7.00 8.62 -2.49
CA PHE A 86 5.98 9.32 -3.26
C PHE A 86 6.55 9.86 -4.55
N THR A 87 7.16 8.98 -5.34
CA THR A 87 7.59 9.30 -6.68
C THR A 87 6.64 8.65 -7.67
N SER A 88 6.78 8.97 -8.95
CA SER A 88 5.89 8.41 -9.97
C SER A 88 5.98 6.88 -10.06
N ILE A 89 7.07 6.30 -9.58
CA ILE A 89 7.25 4.85 -9.60
C ILE A 89 7.07 4.19 -8.25
N SER A 90 6.74 4.98 -7.21
CA SER A 90 6.53 4.43 -5.88
C SER A 90 5.18 3.72 -5.78
N MET A 91 5.13 2.69 -4.94
CA MET A 91 3.92 1.86 -4.81
C MET A 91 2.71 2.64 -4.33
N TYR A 92 2.89 3.51 -3.34
CA TYR A 92 1.74 4.20 -2.77
C TYR A 92 0.93 4.97 -3.84
N PRO A 93 1.54 5.89 -4.61
CA PRO A 93 0.76 6.58 -5.62
C PRO A 93 0.31 5.66 -6.75
N GLN A 94 1.10 4.66 -7.13
CA GLN A 94 0.68 3.72 -8.19
C GLN A 94 -0.59 2.98 -7.81
N LEU A 95 -0.71 2.56 -6.55
CA LEU A 95 -1.89 1.82 -6.11
C LEU A 95 -3.14 2.70 -6.13
N PHE A 96 -3.03 3.97 -5.76
CA PHE A 96 -4.17 4.86 -5.83
C PHE A 96 -4.52 5.26 -7.25
N VAL A 97 -3.53 5.43 -8.12
CA VAL A 97 -3.80 5.67 -9.54
C VAL A 97 -4.56 4.48 -10.14
N ALA A 98 -4.13 3.27 -9.82
CA ALA A 98 -4.83 2.07 -10.27
C ALA A 98 -6.24 1.95 -9.68
N SER A 99 -6.47 2.60 -8.55
CA SER A 99 -7.79 2.61 -7.89
C SER A 99 -8.67 3.77 -8.38
N GLY A 100 -8.21 4.54 -9.36
CA GLY A 100 -8.99 5.61 -9.95
C GLY A 100 -8.73 7.00 -9.40
N VAL A 101 -7.67 7.18 -8.60
CA VAL A 101 -7.30 8.49 -8.06
C VAL A 101 -6.04 8.96 -8.76
N PRO A 102 -6.15 9.92 -9.71
CA PRO A 102 -4.96 10.42 -10.42
C PRO A 102 -3.95 11.03 -9.45
N TYR A 103 -2.68 11.02 -9.86
CA TYR A 103 -1.58 11.46 -9.02
C TYR A 103 -1.78 12.86 -8.45
N GLN A 104 -2.20 13.80 -9.30
CA GLN A 104 -2.43 15.18 -8.85
C GLN A 104 -3.57 15.26 -7.84
N LYS A 105 -4.64 14.52 -8.05
CA LYS A 105 -5.75 14.48 -7.10
C LYS A 105 -5.34 13.90 -5.76
N LEU A 106 -4.48 12.90 -5.79
CA LEU A 106 -3.96 12.30 -4.56
C LEU A 106 -3.18 13.33 -3.77
N ILE A 107 -2.30 14.07 -4.42
CA ILE A 107 -1.52 15.13 -3.77
C ILE A 107 -2.46 16.20 -3.19
N ASP A 108 -3.45 16.63 -3.96
CA ASP A 108 -4.42 17.63 -3.50
C ASP A 108 -5.16 17.16 -2.25
N ARG A 109 -5.58 15.91 -2.23
CA ARG A 109 -6.26 15.34 -1.07
C ARG A 109 -5.37 15.33 0.17
N LEU A 110 -4.10 14.94 0.01
CA LEU A 110 -3.17 14.88 1.13
C LEU A 110 -2.89 16.27 1.68
N ILE A 111 -2.70 17.25 0.81
CA ILE A 111 -2.53 18.63 1.23
C ILE A 111 -3.78 19.14 1.92
N GLY A 112 -4.96 18.82 1.38
CA GLY A 112 -6.23 19.20 1.99
C GLY A 112 -6.40 18.66 3.40
N TYR A 113 -6.02 17.42 3.63
CA TYR A 113 -6.07 16.81 4.97
C TYR A 113 -5.15 17.58 5.94
N ALA A 114 -3.95 17.90 5.50
CA ALA A 114 -3.00 18.63 6.33
C ALA A 114 -3.51 20.01 6.69
N LEU A 115 -4.07 20.73 5.72
CA LEU A 115 -4.64 22.05 5.95
C LEU A 115 -5.84 21.99 6.90
N LYS A 116 -6.69 21.01 6.73
CA LYS A 116 -7.85 20.83 7.60
C LYS A 116 -7.43 20.55 9.03
N ARG A 117 -6.39 19.74 9.20
CA ARG A 117 -5.86 19.42 10.51
C ARG A 117 -5.23 20.62 11.21
N SER A 118 -4.54 21.48 10.46
CA SER A 118 -3.88 22.64 11.03
C SER A 118 -4.81 23.83 11.24
N ALA A 119 -6.02 23.77 10.71
CA ALA A 119 -7.00 24.86 10.82
C ALA A 119 -7.74 24.88 12.16
N VAL A 120 -7.40 24.02 13.07
CA VAL A 120 -8.06 23.91 14.38
C VAL A 120 -7.68 25.07 15.30
#